data_442c601e8a71621cdcf2c8193ef070fa
#
_entry.id   442c601e8a71621cdcf2c8193ef070fa
#
_cell.length_a   1.000
_cell.length_b   1.000
_cell.length_c   1.000
_cell.angle_alpha   90.00
_cell.angle_beta   90.00
_cell.angle_gamma   90.00
#
_symmetry.space_group_name_H-M   'P 1'
#
loop_
_entity.id
_entity.type
_entity.pdbx_description
1 polymer ?
#
loop_
_entity_poly.entity_id
_entity_poly.type
_entity_poly.pdbx_seq_one_letter_code
_entity_poly.pdbx_strand_id
1 'polypeptide(L)'
;LPPNTPEFDLLDENEDPINTGKIISIYPSTSELKSVGIDSRGFRRLLKNALKISIPSVEEFFDKRILKSNILTSLPDAISNIHDPKDIESLNKAIYRLKFNEHFFLQLIMALKKSSYERNKTEQFLNKDIIVKSIFSKIPFQLTNSQINVLKDIRDDLGSEYSMNRLIQGDVGCGKTIVALLASAIAIDNSSQVAVMAPTEILSEQHFNSFKEKCDEVGLNCELLI
;
A
#
# COMPACT_ATOMS: atom_id res chain seq x y z
N LEU A 1 6.11 -23.20 -28.92
CA LEU A 1 4.67 -22.98 -29.18
C LEU A 1 4.46 -23.07 -30.69
N PRO A 2 3.46 -23.81 -31.19
CA PRO A 2 3.15 -23.83 -32.62
C PRO A 2 2.76 -22.40 -33.07
N PRO A 3 3.05 -22.02 -34.33
CA PRO A 3 2.67 -20.73 -34.84
C PRO A 3 1.16 -20.58 -34.67
N ASN A 4 0.74 -19.42 -34.15
CA ASN A 4 -0.68 -19.10 -34.00
C ASN A 4 -1.37 -19.26 -35.36
N THR A 5 -2.19 -20.28 -35.48
CA THR A 5 -3.11 -20.36 -36.62
C THR A 5 -4.05 -19.17 -36.50
N PRO A 6 -4.19 -18.36 -37.56
CA PRO A 6 -5.12 -17.24 -37.54
C PRO A 6 -6.54 -17.78 -37.26
N GLU A 7 -7.18 -17.20 -36.26
CA GLU A 7 -8.57 -17.51 -35.96
C GLU A 7 -9.46 -16.72 -36.91
N PHE A 8 -10.36 -17.40 -37.63
CA PHE A 8 -11.32 -16.79 -38.53
C PHE A 8 -12.71 -16.83 -37.93
N ASP A 9 -13.43 -15.74 -38.00
CA ASP A 9 -14.85 -15.71 -37.80
C ASP A 9 -15.56 -15.56 -39.15
N LEU A 10 -16.43 -16.47 -39.49
CA LEU A 10 -17.39 -16.26 -40.56
C LEU A 10 -18.49 -15.35 -40.00
N LEU A 11 -18.64 -14.17 -40.57
CA LEU A 11 -19.67 -13.20 -40.19
C LEU A 11 -20.85 -13.33 -41.16
N ASP A 12 -22.03 -13.48 -40.62
CA ASP A 12 -23.27 -13.24 -41.40
C ASP A 12 -23.41 -11.74 -41.68
N GLU A 13 -23.97 -11.36 -42.83
CA GLU A 13 -24.07 -9.97 -43.30
C GLU A 13 -24.73 -8.98 -42.30
N ASN A 14 -25.41 -9.48 -41.27
CA ASN A 14 -26.12 -8.71 -40.23
C ASN A 14 -25.52 -8.86 -38.84
N GLU A 15 -24.39 -9.55 -38.64
CA GLU A 15 -23.75 -9.69 -37.34
C GLU A 15 -22.66 -8.62 -37.10
N ASP A 16 -22.80 -7.93 -35.98
CA ASP A 16 -21.79 -7.02 -35.46
C ASP A 16 -20.51 -7.81 -35.12
N PRO A 17 -19.37 -7.53 -35.75
CA PRO A 17 -18.13 -8.29 -35.52
C PRO A 17 -17.66 -8.14 -34.06
N ILE A 18 -17.82 -9.17 -33.25
CA ILE A 18 -17.40 -9.17 -31.85
C ILE A 18 -15.86 -9.30 -31.71
N ASN A 19 -15.23 -9.92 -32.71
CA ASN A 19 -13.84 -10.38 -32.61
C ASN A 19 -12.88 -9.75 -33.62
N THR A 20 -13.34 -8.92 -34.56
CA THR A 20 -12.53 -8.36 -35.64
C THR A 20 -12.76 -6.86 -35.82
N GLY A 21 -11.76 -6.16 -36.36
CA GLY A 21 -11.85 -4.74 -36.70
C GLY A 21 -11.80 -3.77 -35.50
N LYS A 22 -11.60 -4.25 -34.29
CA LYS A 22 -11.56 -3.43 -33.07
C LYS A 22 -10.59 -3.96 -32.00
N ILE A 23 -10.39 -3.18 -30.95
CA ILE A 23 -9.68 -3.64 -29.76
C ILE A 23 -10.56 -4.64 -29.02
N ILE A 24 -10.02 -5.83 -28.76
CA ILE A 24 -10.75 -6.91 -28.08
C ILE A 24 -10.07 -7.27 -26.75
N SER A 25 -10.89 -7.53 -25.73
CA SER A 25 -10.41 -8.03 -24.45
C SER A 25 -10.12 -9.52 -24.53
N ILE A 26 -8.97 -9.96 -23.98
CA ILE A 26 -8.58 -11.36 -23.93
C ILE A 26 -8.82 -11.86 -22.51
N TYR A 27 -9.58 -12.94 -22.38
CA TYR A 27 -9.91 -13.57 -21.10
C TYR A 27 -9.16 -14.89 -20.96
N PRO A 28 -8.52 -15.15 -19.80
CA PRO A 28 -7.93 -16.44 -19.52
C PRO A 28 -9.04 -17.51 -19.45
N SER A 29 -8.73 -18.71 -19.96
CA SER A 29 -9.66 -19.83 -19.91
C SER A 29 -8.91 -21.12 -19.60
N THR A 30 -9.49 -21.99 -18.77
CA THR A 30 -8.96 -23.32 -18.48
C THR A 30 -9.35 -24.31 -19.59
N SER A 31 -8.68 -25.49 -19.63
CA SER A 31 -9.02 -26.58 -20.56
C SER A 31 -10.48 -27.04 -20.42
N GLU A 32 -10.98 -27.08 -19.18
CA GLU A 32 -12.35 -27.46 -18.86
C GLU A 32 -13.36 -26.45 -19.41
N LEU A 33 -13.12 -25.14 -19.20
CA LEU A 33 -13.99 -24.09 -19.74
C LEU A 33 -14.00 -24.09 -21.28
N LYS A 34 -12.85 -24.32 -21.92
CA LYS A 34 -12.77 -24.44 -23.38
C LYS A 34 -13.58 -25.62 -23.90
N SER A 35 -13.60 -26.75 -23.18
CA SER A 35 -14.36 -27.95 -23.61
C SER A 35 -15.87 -27.73 -23.65
N VAL A 36 -16.39 -26.75 -22.87
CA VAL A 36 -17.82 -26.35 -22.87
C VAL A 36 -18.07 -25.06 -23.65
N GLY A 37 -17.12 -24.63 -24.50
CA GLY A 37 -17.27 -23.44 -25.37
C GLY A 37 -17.05 -22.09 -24.67
N ILE A 38 -16.52 -22.09 -23.45
CA ILE A 38 -16.21 -20.87 -22.69
C ILE A 38 -14.70 -20.57 -22.82
N ASP A 39 -14.28 -20.32 -24.04
CA ASP A 39 -13.00 -19.70 -24.36
C ASP A 39 -13.08 -18.16 -24.29
N SER A 40 -12.04 -17.46 -24.70
CA SER A 40 -12.04 -15.98 -24.71
C SER A 40 -13.18 -15.39 -25.58
N ARG A 41 -13.60 -16.07 -26.67
CA ARG A 41 -14.73 -15.65 -27.52
C ARG A 41 -16.06 -15.88 -26.81
N GLY A 42 -16.22 -17.05 -26.20
CA GLY A 42 -17.40 -17.38 -25.38
C GLY A 42 -17.59 -16.35 -24.25
N PHE A 43 -16.52 -15.99 -23.55
CA PHE A 43 -16.53 -14.94 -22.52
C PHE A 43 -16.97 -13.58 -23.08
N ARG A 44 -16.47 -13.14 -24.23
CA ARG A 44 -16.88 -11.87 -24.84
C ARG A 44 -18.37 -11.83 -25.15
N ARG A 45 -18.94 -12.94 -25.68
CA ARG A 45 -20.38 -13.04 -25.93
C ARG A 45 -21.21 -12.95 -24.66
N LEU A 46 -20.82 -13.68 -23.62
CA LEU A 46 -21.50 -13.64 -22.31
C LEU A 46 -21.43 -12.23 -21.71
N LEU A 47 -20.27 -11.60 -21.73
CA LEU A 47 -20.07 -10.25 -21.20
C LEU A 47 -20.84 -9.20 -22.00
N LYS A 48 -20.91 -9.27 -23.32
CA LYS A 48 -21.71 -8.35 -24.13
C LYS A 48 -23.19 -8.34 -23.70
N ASN A 49 -23.75 -9.51 -23.41
CA ASN A 49 -25.12 -9.63 -22.91
C ASN A 49 -25.23 -9.16 -21.45
N ALA A 50 -24.33 -9.57 -20.58
CA ALA A 50 -24.31 -9.16 -19.18
C ALA A 50 -24.21 -7.64 -19.03
N LEU A 51 -23.32 -7.01 -19.79
CA LEU A 51 -23.13 -5.54 -19.76
C LEU A 51 -24.38 -4.79 -20.20
N LYS A 52 -25.08 -5.25 -21.24
CA LYS A 52 -26.37 -4.65 -21.66
C LYS A 52 -27.40 -4.59 -20.54
N ILE A 53 -27.42 -5.64 -19.70
CA ILE A 53 -28.41 -5.77 -18.61
C ILE A 53 -27.92 -5.00 -17.37
N SER A 54 -26.65 -5.08 -17.03
CA SER A 54 -26.12 -4.58 -15.75
C SER A 54 -25.65 -3.13 -15.79
N ILE A 55 -25.13 -2.62 -16.90
CA ILE A 55 -24.64 -1.23 -16.99
C ILE A 55 -25.68 -0.19 -16.56
N PRO A 56 -26.97 -0.29 -16.96
CA PRO A 56 -27.99 0.68 -16.53
C PRO A 56 -28.23 0.73 -15.01
N SER A 57 -27.87 -0.33 -14.28
CA SER A 57 -28.00 -0.39 -12.82
C SER A 57 -26.72 -0.07 -12.06
N VAL A 58 -25.62 0.21 -12.76
CA VAL A 58 -24.36 0.61 -12.13
C VAL A 58 -24.44 2.08 -11.70
N GLU A 59 -24.41 2.30 -10.40
CA GLU A 59 -24.41 3.64 -9.81
C GLU A 59 -22.99 4.20 -9.67
N GLU A 60 -22.85 5.51 -9.92
CA GLU A 60 -21.63 6.23 -9.66
C GLU A 60 -21.53 6.57 -8.16
N PHE A 61 -20.45 6.16 -7.51
CA PHE A 61 -20.26 6.39 -6.08
C PHE A 61 -19.36 7.60 -5.75
N PHE A 62 -18.62 8.13 -6.72
CA PHE A 62 -17.90 9.38 -6.53
C PHE A 62 -18.77 10.59 -6.86
N ASP A 63 -18.62 11.64 -6.05
CA ASP A 63 -19.29 12.90 -6.37
C ASP A 63 -18.66 13.58 -7.61
N LYS A 64 -19.40 14.51 -8.21
CA LYS A 64 -18.97 15.22 -9.42
C LYS A 64 -17.65 15.99 -9.25
N ARG A 65 -17.30 16.38 -8.01
CA ARG A 65 -16.05 17.12 -7.74
C ARG A 65 -14.87 16.17 -7.84
N ILE A 66 -14.97 14.98 -7.26
CA ILE A 66 -13.91 13.96 -7.34
C ILE A 66 -13.68 13.54 -8.79
N LEU A 67 -14.76 13.29 -9.54
CA LEU A 67 -14.66 12.92 -10.96
C LEU A 67 -13.95 14.01 -11.76
N LYS A 68 -14.34 15.27 -11.58
CA LYS A 68 -13.78 16.39 -12.34
C LYS A 68 -12.33 16.71 -11.94
N SER A 69 -12.02 16.73 -10.64
CA SER A 69 -10.67 17.09 -10.16
C SER A 69 -9.62 16.04 -10.53
N ASN A 70 -10.01 14.77 -10.70
CA ASN A 70 -9.12 13.68 -11.07
C ASN A 70 -9.27 13.23 -12.53
N ILE A 71 -10.06 13.94 -13.34
CA ILE A 71 -10.30 13.64 -14.76
C ILE A 71 -10.76 12.19 -14.98
N LEU A 72 -11.67 11.74 -14.12
CA LEU A 72 -12.18 10.37 -14.16
C LEU A 72 -13.40 10.27 -15.07
N THR A 73 -13.46 9.22 -15.88
CA THR A 73 -14.68 8.80 -16.57
C THR A 73 -15.68 8.22 -15.57
N SER A 74 -16.96 8.16 -15.93
CA SER A 74 -17.98 7.54 -15.07
C SER A 74 -17.72 6.05 -14.85
N LEU A 75 -18.20 5.49 -13.75
CA LEU A 75 -18.03 4.06 -13.47
C LEU A 75 -18.73 3.18 -14.54
N PRO A 76 -19.98 3.46 -14.98
CA PRO A 76 -20.59 2.73 -16.06
C PRO A 76 -19.78 2.74 -17.36
N ASP A 77 -19.23 3.91 -17.75
CA ASP A 77 -18.40 4.04 -18.94
C ASP A 77 -17.08 3.28 -18.78
N ALA A 78 -16.47 3.31 -17.59
CA ALA A 78 -15.23 2.56 -17.32
C ALA A 78 -15.45 1.06 -17.44
N ILE A 79 -16.51 0.53 -16.84
CA ILE A 79 -16.86 -0.90 -16.92
C ILE A 79 -17.17 -1.30 -18.37
N SER A 80 -17.89 -0.48 -19.11
CA SER A 80 -18.20 -0.75 -20.52
C SER A 80 -16.91 -0.78 -21.36
N ASN A 81 -16.07 0.27 -21.25
CA ASN A 81 -14.89 0.42 -22.10
C ASN A 81 -13.70 -0.48 -21.71
N ILE A 82 -13.65 -1.05 -20.51
CA ILE A 82 -12.62 -2.05 -20.19
C ILE A 82 -12.90 -3.39 -20.89
N HIS A 83 -14.16 -3.69 -21.18
CA HIS A 83 -14.59 -4.93 -21.81
C HIS A 83 -14.83 -4.82 -23.32
N ASP A 84 -15.39 -3.70 -23.79
CA ASP A 84 -15.67 -3.41 -25.20
C ASP A 84 -15.29 -1.96 -25.51
N PRO A 85 -13.98 -1.64 -25.61
CA PRO A 85 -13.49 -0.28 -25.81
C PRO A 85 -13.82 0.22 -27.23
N LYS A 86 -14.27 1.47 -27.30
CA LYS A 86 -14.53 2.15 -28.60
C LYS A 86 -13.21 2.48 -29.32
N ASP A 87 -12.21 2.90 -28.57
CA ASP A 87 -10.88 3.29 -29.02
C ASP A 87 -9.85 3.15 -27.88
N ILE A 88 -8.59 3.40 -28.20
CA ILE A 88 -7.48 3.29 -27.21
C ILE A 88 -7.58 4.34 -26.11
N GLU A 89 -8.13 5.52 -26.41
CA GLU A 89 -8.27 6.59 -25.43
C GLU A 89 -9.33 6.24 -24.39
N SER A 90 -10.49 5.73 -24.82
CA SER A 90 -11.57 5.24 -23.95
C SER A 90 -11.09 4.09 -23.09
N LEU A 91 -10.30 3.15 -23.65
CA LEU A 91 -9.68 2.06 -22.87
C LEU A 91 -8.74 2.60 -21.78
N ASN A 92 -7.86 3.54 -22.12
CA ASN A 92 -6.93 4.11 -21.17
C ASN A 92 -7.64 4.87 -20.03
N LYS A 93 -8.70 5.61 -20.35
CA LYS A 93 -9.56 6.27 -19.34
C LYS A 93 -10.24 5.25 -18.44
N ALA A 94 -10.71 4.14 -18.97
CA ALA A 94 -11.31 3.06 -18.19
C ALA A 94 -10.29 2.41 -17.25
N ILE A 95 -9.09 2.06 -17.76
CA ILE A 95 -7.99 1.52 -16.96
C ILE A 95 -7.61 2.48 -15.83
N TYR A 96 -7.45 3.77 -16.16
CA TYR A 96 -7.11 4.79 -15.17
C TYR A 96 -8.18 4.90 -14.07
N ARG A 97 -9.46 4.92 -14.45
CA ARG A 97 -10.56 4.95 -13.51
C ARG A 97 -10.55 3.75 -12.55
N LEU A 98 -10.42 2.54 -13.06
CA LEU A 98 -10.45 1.33 -12.23
C LEU A 98 -9.24 1.25 -11.29
N LYS A 99 -8.04 1.59 -11.77
CA LYS A 99 -6.85 1.72 -10.91
C LYS A 99 -7.04 2.79 -9.83
N PHE A 100 -7.63 3.93 -10.18
CA PHE A 100 -7.94 4.98 -9.20
C PHE A 100 -8.86 4.45 -8.11
N ASN A 101 -9.92 3.70 -8.46
CA ASN A 101 -10.84 3.12 -7.48
C ASN A 101 -10.09 2.23 -6.48
N GLU A 102 -9.27 1.29 -6.96
CA GLU A 102 -8.51 0.38 -6.08
C GLU A 102 -7.62 1.15 -5.11
N HIS A 103 -6.85 2.12 -5.61
CA HIS A 103 -5.98 2.94 -4.78
C HIS A 103 -6.76 3.83 -3.81
N PHE A 104 -7.88 4.41 -4.26
CA PHE A 104 -8.74 5.25 -3.42
C PHE A 104 -9.29 4.47 -2.24
N PHE A 105 -9.87 3.29 -2.46
CA PHE A 105 -10.41 2.49 -1.38
C PHE A 105 -9.33 2.00 -0.41
N LEU A 106 -8.16 1.64 -0.92
CA LEU A 106 -7.02 1.29 -0.07
C LEU A 106 -6.61 2.49 0.82
N GLN A 107 -6.47 3.67 0.24
CA GLN A 107 -6.13 4.89 0.98
C GLN A 107 -7.24 5.30 1.96
N LEU A 108 -8.50 5.12 1.58
CA LEU A 108 -9.64 5.38 2.47
C LEU A 108 -9.61 4.47 3.71
N ILE A 109 -9.35 3.18 3.53
CA ILE A 109 -9.21 2.24 4.66
C ILE A 109 -8.05 2.65 5.56
N MET A 110 -6.92 3.06 4.99
CA MET A 110 -5.77 3.55 5.76
C MET A 110 -6.09 4.84 6.53
N ALA A 111 -6.78 5.79 5.89
CA ALA A 111 -7.21 7.03 6.53
C ALA A 111 -8.21 6.78 7.69
N LEU A 112 -9.16 5.86 7.51
CA LEU A 112 -10.10 5.47 8.56
C LEU A 112 -9.37 4.81 9.74
N LYS A 113 -8.40 3.93 9.48
CA LYS A 113 -7.57 3.34 10.53
C LYS A 113 -6.78 4.42 11.26
N LYS A 114 -6.11 5.31 10.54
CA LYS A 114 -5.36 6.43 11.13
C LYS A 114 -6.25 7.27 12.04
N SER A 115 -7.41 7.69 11.57
CA SER A 115 -8.39 8.44 12.37
C SER A 115 -8.86 7.69 13.63
N SER A 116 -8.88 6.36 13.62
CA SER A 116 -9.18 5.56 14.80
C SER A 116 -8.05 5.59 15.83
N TYR A 117 -6.79 5.56 15.40
CA TYR A 117 -5.63 5.70 16.30
C TYR A 117 -5.54 7.10 16.91
N GLU A 118 -5.80 8.14 16.15
CA GLU A 118 -5.79 9.54 16.62
C GLU A 118 -6.87 9.85 17.68
N ARG A 119 -7.84 8.94 17.90
CA ARG A 119 -8.84 9.07 18.97
C ARG A 119 -8.35 8.54 20.33
N ASN A 120 -7.32 7.71 20.34
CA ASN A 120 -6.78 7.13 21.56
C ASN A 120 -5.76 8.10 22.17
N LYS A 121 -6.17 8.82 23.22
CA LYS A 121 -5.25 9.65 23.98
C LYS A 121 -4.24 8.79 24.73
N THR A 122 -3.01 9.25 24.79
CA THR A 122 -1.91 8.64 25.51
C THR A 122 -1.21 9.67 26.38
N GLU A 123 -0.37 9.20 27.29
CA GLU A 123 0.49 10.10 28.07
C GLU A 123 1.52 10.75 27.13
N GLN A 124 1.68 12.06 27.29
CA GLN A 124 2.68 12.83 26.55
C GLN A 124 4.06 12.61 27.16
N PHE A 125 5.04 12.32 26.33
CA PHE A 125 6.42 12.24 26.78
C PHE A 125 7.06 13.62 26.86
N LEU A 126 7.62 13.92 28.02
CA LEU A 126 8.32 15.18 28.26
C LEU A 126 9.73 15.15 27.68
N ASN A 127 10.26 16.32 27.30
CA ASN A 127 11.63 16.46 26.79
C ASN A 127 12.64 16.45 27.95
N LYS A 128 12.91 15.29 28.55
CA LYS A 128 13.91 15.16 29.65
C LYS A 128 15.34 15.02 29.14
N ASP A 129 15.57 14.32 28.04
CA ASP A 129 16.83 14.17 27.29
C ASP A 129 18.06 13.71 28.09
N ILE A 130 17.93 13.09 29.24
CA ILE A 130 19.06 12.67 30.07
C ILE A 130 19.72 11.44 29.43
N ILE A 131 18.95 10.39 29.22
CA ILE A 131 19.42 9.13 28.64
C ILE A 131 19.73 9.33 27.15
N VAL A 132 18.87 10.08 26.44
CA VAL A 132 19.10 10.42 25.03
C VAL A 132 20.45 11.06 24.83
N LYS A 133 20.81 12.09 25.63
CA LYS A 133 22.12 12.77 25.54
C LYS A 133 23.25 11.84 25.92
N SER A 134 23.06 10.99 26.94
CA SER A 134 24.07 10.03 27.37
C SER A 134 24.40 9.03 26.26
N ILE A 135 23.40 8.42 25.64
CA ILE A 135 23.59 7.50 24.50
C ILE A 135 24.20 8.26 23.32
N PHE A 136 23.67 9.45 23.00
CA PHE A 136 24.16 10.24 21.87
C PHE A 136 25.63 10.56 21.97
N SER A 137 26.15 10.88 23.19
CA SER A 137 27.56 11.16 23.43
C SER A 137 28.48 9.96 23.26
N LYS A 138 27.92 8.73 23.27
CA LYS A 138 28.68 7.48 23.11
C LYS A 138 28.64 6.94 21.66
N ILE A 139 27.90 7.59 20.77
CA ILE A 139 27.88 7.21 19.35
C ILE A 139 29.17 7.72 18.69
N PRO A 140 29.99 6.84 18.07
CA PRO A 140 31.31 7.21 17.53
C PRO A 140 31.25 7.94 16.16
N PHE A 141 30.06 8.33 15.69
CA PHE A 141 29.82 9.01 14.40
C PHE A 141 28.76 10.09 14.54
N GLN A 142 28.73 10.98 13.56
CA GLN A 142 27.67 12.00 13.49
C GLN A 142 26.42 11.43 12.80
N LEU A 143 25.26 11.76 13.36
CA LEU A 143 24.00 11.44 12.70
C LEU A 143 23.83 12.28 11.44
N THR A 144 23.25 11.69 10.41
CA THR A 144 22.87 12.40 9.19
C THR A 144 21.70 13.36 9.45
N ASN A 145 21.55 14.36 8.60
CA ASN A 145 20.40 15.28 8.68
C ASN A 145 19.06 14.56 8.60
N SER A 146 18.98 13.50 7.78
CA SER A 146 17.77 12.68 7.68
C SER A 146 17.44 11.96 8.99
N GLN A 147 18.43 11.36 9.66
CA GLN A 147 18.25 10.71 10.96
C GLN A 147 17.83 11.72 12.04
N ILE A 148 18.42 12.91 12.04
CA ILE A 148 18.06 13.99 12.98
C ILE A 148 16.61 14.43 12.74
N ASN A 149 16.19 14.60 11.49
CA ASN A 149 14.81 14.99 11.16
C ASN A 149 13.80 13.92 11.59
N VAL A 150 14.09 12.64 11.32
CA VAL A 150 13.23 11.52 11.76
C VAL A 150 13.13 11.48 13.29
N LEU A 151 14.22 11.70 14.02
CA LEU A 151 14.19 11.76 15.49
C LEU A 151 13.38 12.95 16.02
N LYS A 152 13.42 14.10 15.36
CA LYS A 152 12.55 15.23 15.69
C LYS A 152 11.07 14.87 15.50
N ASP A 153 10.75 14.28 14.34
CA ASP A 153 9.37 13.85 14.06
C ASP A 153 8.87 12.84 15.10
N ILE A 154 9.71 11.84 15.48
CA ILE A 154 9.38 10.86 16.53
C ILE A 154 9.14 11.56 17.87
N ARG A 155 9.97 12.53 18.21
CA ARG A 155 9.84 13.30 19.46
C ARG A 155 8.54 14.10 19.49
N ASP A 156 8.22 14.77 18.39
CA ASP A 156 6.98 15.54 18.26
C ASP A 156 5.75 14.63 18.38
N ASP A 157 5.77 13.46 17.74
CA ASP A 157 4.71 12.47 17.86
C ASP A 157 4.55 11.94 19.30
N LEU A 158 5.66 11.57 19.96
CA LEU A 158 5.65 11.07 21.35
C LEU A 158 5.26 12.15 22.37
N GLY A 159 5.51 13.43 22.06
CA GLY A 159 5.05 14.58 22.84
C GLY A 159 3.60 14.96 22.60
N SER A 160 2.91 14.33 21.65
CA SER A 160 1.50 14.60 21.34
C SER A 160 0.56 13.87 22.30
N GLU A 161 -0.73 14.26 22.31
CA GLU A 161 -1.78 13.56 23.06
C GLU A 161 -2.19 12.22 22.44
N TYR A 162 -1.62 11.83 21.31
CA TYR A 162 -2.03 10.66 20.54
C TYR A 162 -0.90 9.65 20.41
N SER A 163 -1.26 8.35 20.37
CA SER A 163 -0.29 7.28 20.19
C SER A 163 0.44 7.40 18.85
N MET A 164 1.78 7.42 18.91
CA MET A 164 2.59 7.41 17.70
C MET A 164 2.42 6.08 16.96
N ASN A 165 2.22 6.17 15.64
CA ASN A 165 2.27 5.03 14.71
C ASN A 165 3.04 5.48 13.45
N ARG A 166 4.35 5.27 13.43
CA ARG A 166 5.25 5.80 12.40
C ARG A 166 6.04 4.69 11.73
N LEU A 167 6.01 4.66 10.39
CA LEU A 167 6.87 3.80 9.58
C LEU A 167 8.17 4.55 9.25
N ILE A 168 9.32 3.93 9.58
CA ILE A 168 10.64 4.42 9.19
C ILE A 168 11.15 3.58 8.04
N GLN A 169 11.34 4.20 6.89
CA GLN A 169 11.86 3.56 5.69
C GLN A 169 13.25 4.08 5.34
N GLY A 170 14.11 3.19 4.87
CA GLY A 170 15.47 3.54 4.43
C GLY A 170 16.20 2.30 3.96
N ASP A 171 17.31 2.49 3.25
CA ASP A 171 18.13 1.42 2.70
C ASP A 171 18.83 0.58 3.79
N VAL A 172 19.36 -0.57 3.42
CA VAL A 172 20.18 -1.40 4.30
C VAL A 172 21.44 -0.61 4.70
N GLY A 173 21.75 -0.59 5.99
CA GLY A 173 22.92 0.14 6.51
C GLY A 173 22.71 1.64 6.73
N CYS A 174 21.54 2.23 6.43
CA CYS A 174 21.30 3.67 6.66
C CYS A 174 21.14 4.06 8.15
N GLY A 175 21.30 3.12 9.08
CA GLY A 175 21.28 3.38 10.52
C GLY A 175 19.90 3.42 11.17
N LYS A 176 18.91 2.70 10.63
CA LYS A 176 17.57 2.57 11.27
C LYS A 176 17.63 2.11 12.72
N THR A 177 18.56 1.21 13.04
CA THR A 177 18.75 0.65 14.40
C THR A 177 19.14 1.72 15.40
N ILE A 178 20.02 2.66 15.02
CA ILE A 178 20.41 3.77 15.93
C ILE A 178 19.26 4.74 16.17
N VAL A 179 18.42 4.97 15.16
CA VAL A 179 17.21 5.78 15.33
C VAL A 179 16.23 5.08 16.29
N ALA A 180 16.06 3.76 16.18
CA ALA A 180 15.23 2.99 17.09
C ALA A 180 15.77 3.03 18.53
N LEU A 181 17.09 2.91 18.73
CA LEU A 181 17.72 3.03 20.04
C LEU A 181 17.49 4.40 20.67
N LEU A 182 17.69 5.48 19.91
CA LEU A 182 17.47 6.84 20.42
C LEU A 182 15.97 7.14 20.67
N ALA A 183 15.08 6.62 19.86
CA ALA A 183 13.63 6.67 20.12
C ALA A 183 13.26 5.92 21.40
N SER A 184 13.86 4.74 21.63
CA SER A 184 13.72 3.99 22.89
C SER A 184 14.21 4.79 24.09
N ALA A 185 15.33 5.51 23.96
CA ALA A 185 15.86 6.36 25.01
C ALA A 185 14.89 7.49 25.40
N ILE A 186 14.15 8.07 24.44
CA ILE A 186 13.11 9.07 24.74
C ILE A 186 12.03 8.47 25.65
N ALA A 187 11.58 7.25 25.35
CA ALA A 187 10.57 6.58 26.16
C ALA A 187 11.08 6.24 27.57
N ILE A 188 12.32 5.76 27.68
CA ILE A 188 12.95 5.42 28.96
C ILE A 188 13.17 6.68 29.81
N ASP A 189 13.55 7.82 29.23
CA ASP A 189 13.63 9.12 29.92
C ASP A 189 12.28 9.52 30.55
N ASN A 190 11.18 9.00 30.03
CA ASN A 190 9.81 9.19 30.57
C ASN A 190 9.33 8.03 31.44
N SER A 191 10.26 7.22 31.94
CA SER A 191 9.98 6.08 32.84
C SER A 191 9.09 4.98 32.21
N SER A 192 9.11 4.87 30.89
CA SER A 192 8.40 3.86 30.14
C SER A 192 9.32 2.68 29.77
N GLN A 193 8.73 1.49 29.68
CA GLN A 193 9.41 0.31 29.14
C GLN A 193 9.30 0.28 27.61
N VAL A 194 10.31 -0.30 26.97
CA VAL A 194 10.37 -0.43 25.52
C VAL A 194 10.53 -1.90 25.14
N ALA A 195 9.75 -2.36 24.19
CA ALA A 195 9.89 -3.67 23.59
C ALA A 195 10.24 -3.52 22.09
N VAL A 196 11.33 -4.17 21.68
CA VAL A 196 11.76 -4.21 20.27
C VAL A 196 11.51 -5.61 19.73
N MET A 197 10.62 -5.72 18.73
CA MET A 197 10.29 -6.99 18.10
C MET A 197 11.07 -7.18 16.81
N ALA A 198 11.57 -8.39 16.59
CA ALA A 198 12.18 -8.82 15.34
C ALA A 198 11.51 -10.10 14.82
N PRO A 199 11.47 -10.33 13.48
CA PRO A 199 10.72 -11.44 12.90
C PRO A 199 11.39 -12.81 13.08
N THR A 200 12.67 -12.86 13.48
CA THR A 200 13.44 -14.09 13.69
C THR A 200 14.32 -13.99 14.91
N GLU A 201 14.63 -15.14 15.52
CA GLU A 201 15.55 -15.27 16.65
C GLU A 201 16.92 -14.65 16.36
N ILE A 202 17.51 -14.96 15.21
CA ILE A 202 18.81 -14.43 14.78
C ILE A 202 18.81 -12.89 14.75
N LEU A 203 17.75 -12.28 14.22
CA LEU A 203 17.63 -10.82 14.19
C LEU A 203 17.41 -10.24 15.58
N SER A 204 16.68 -10.93 16.46
CA SER A 204 16.49 -10.53 17.86
C SER A 204 17.82 -10.51 18.60
N GLU A 205 18.65 -11.56 18.44
CA GLU A 205 20.00 -11.60 19.01
C GLU A 205 20.92 -10.51 18.47
N GLN A 206 20.88 -10.25 17.16
CA GLN A 206 21.68 -9.17 16.57
C GLN A 206 21.28 -7.79 17.12
N HIS A 207 19.97 -7.53 17.23
CA HIS A 207 19.51 -6.27 17.83
C HIS A 207 19.82 -6.19 19.31
N PHE A 208 19.64 -7.30 20.06
CA PHE A 208 20.00 -7.35 21.47
C PHE A 208 21.47 -7.01 21.69
N ASN A 209 22.40 -7.66 20.98
CA ASN A 209 23.84 -7.40 21.15
C ASN A 209 24.18 -5.93 20.84
N SER A 210 23.59 -5.37 19.78
CA SER A 210 23.80 -3.96 19.41
C SER A 210 23.24 -2.97 20.45
N PHE A 211 22.08 -3.28 21.06
CA PHE A 211 21.45 -2.42 22.06
C PHE A 211 22.11 -2.60 23.43
N LYS A 212 22.41 -3.84 23.82
CA LYS A 212 23.03 -4.19 25.10
C LYS A 212 24.32 -3.44 25.36
N GLU A 213 25.21 -3.41 24.37
CA GLU A 213 26.48 -2.64 24.47
C GLU A 213 26.20 -1.17 24.84
N LYS A 214 25.28 -0.51 24.17
CA LYS A 214 24.98 0.91 24.42
C LYS A 214 24.15 1.13 25.68
N CYS A 215 23.30 0.20 26.04
CA CYS A 215 22.56 0.23 27.30
C CYS A 215 23.46 0.10 28.52
N ASP A 216 24.43 -0.83 28.47
CA ASP A 216 25.40 -1.05 29.55
C ASP A 216 26.27 0.17 29.78
N GLU A 217 26.72 0.87 28.73
CA GLU A 217 27.50 2.11 28.80
C GLU A 217 26.77 3.25 29.54
N VAL A 218 25.46 3.20 29.65
CA VAL A 218 24.64 4.24 30.29
C VAL A 218 23.86 3.71 31.52
N GLY A 219 24.11 2.46 31.93
CA GLY A 219 23.50 1.84 33.11
C GLY A 219 22.03 1.43 32.92
N LEU A 220 21.58 1.15 31.68
CA LEU A 220 20.26 0.65 31.40
C LEU A 220 20.24 -0.88 31.35
N ASN A 221 19.14 -1.47 31.86
CA ASN A 221 18.91 -2.90 31.70
C ASN A 221 18.30 -3.21 30.34
N CYS A 222 18.90 -4.18 29.64
CA CYS A 222 18.42 -4.67 28.35
C CYS A 222 18.40 -6.21 28.41
N GLU A 223 17.27 -6.82 28.09
CA GLU A 223 17.07 -8.28 28.17
C GLU A 223 16.57 -8.80 26.83
N LEU A 224 16.95 -10.06 26.52
CA LEU A 224 16.50 -10.79 25.35
C LEU A 224 15.41 -11.79 25.75
N LEU A 225 14.30 -11.76 25.02
CA LEU A 225 13.21 -12.75 25.11
C LEU A 225 13.15 -13.53 23.79
N ILE A 226 13.33 -14.85 23.87
CA ILE A 226 13.30 -15.79 22.75
C ILE A 226 12.29 -16.90 23.06
#